data_ac0c5d5cbce9300aa1440d4bb8d15575
#
_entry.id   ac0c5d5cbce9300aa1440d4bb8d15575
#
_cell.length_a   1.000
_cell.length_b   1.000
_cell.length_c   1.000
_cell.angle_alpha   90.00
_cell.angle_beta   90.00
_cell.angle_gamma   90.00
#
_symmetry.space_group_name_H-M   'P 1'
#
loop_
_entity.id
_entity.type
_entity.pdbx_description
1 polymer ?
#
loop_
_entity_poly.entity_id
_entity_poly.type
_entity_poly.pdbx_seq_one_letter_code
_entity_poly.pdbx_strand_id
1 'polypeptide(L)'
;MDNDVSAGSTTTIAGRLALGVTLLAFGVGHTGVVDGVTAADAVTVAQYVGGVALFVAGLLALRDRDTASGTAFTVLGALWFTWAVSVGGQVSANAAGLFLLLFALVALSLTFAGGDPLGQGTYGLLCVSLLLLSIAAFADTGALGKAGGWFAVAAGVVAWYAATAVPAHWPTGVSRRAAGRGVTV
;
A
#
# COMPACT_ATOMS: atom_id res chain seq x y z
N MET A 1 21.38 16.98 -21.64
CA MET A 1 21.34 16.55 -20.23
C MET A 1 19.99 15.91 -20.04
N ASP A 2 19.90 14.65 -20.45
CA ASP A 2 18.68 13.88 -20.38
C ASP A 2 18.54 13.41 -18.94
N ASN A 3 17.69 14.11 -18.16
CA ASN A 3 17.21 13.59 -16.90
C ASN A 3 16.24 12.45 -17.22
N ASP A 4 16.78 11.27 -17.40
CA ASP A 4 16.01 10.05 -17.25
C ASP A 4 15.34 10.09 -15.87
N VAL A 5 14.08 10.52 -15.86
CA VAL A 5 13.19 10.39 -14.70
C VAL A 5 12.84 8.91 -14.59
N SER A 6 13.89 8.13 -14.29
CA SER A 6 13.77 6.71 -14.03
C SER A 6 12.85 6.49 -12.83
N ALA A 7 12.06 5.44 -12.88
CA ALA A 7 11.10 4.93 -11.88
C ALA A 7 11.66 4.76 -10.44
N GLY A 8 12.55 5.61 -9.98
CA GLY A 8 13.29 5.54 -8.73
C GLY A 8 13.69 6.89 -8.17
N SER A 9 12.81 7.92 -8.25
CA SER A 9 13.08 9.12 -7.46
C SER A 9 13.17 8.75 -5.98
N THR A 10 14.06 9.42 -5.23
CA THR A 10 14.19 9.20 -3.78
C THR A 10 12.83 9.31 -3.07
N THR A 11 11.99 10.22 -3.53
CA THR A 11 10.62 10.43 -3.04
C THR A 11 9.74 9.20 -3.24
N THR A 12 9.77 8.59 -4.41
CA THR A 12 8.98 7.38 -4.72
C THR A 12 9.46 6.19 -3.91
N ILE A 13 10.77 6.03 -3.72
CA ILE A 13 11.35 4.97 -2.88
C ILE A 13 10.90 5.16 -1.43
N ALA A 14 11.01 6.37 -0.88
CA ALA A 14 10.59 6.68 0.48
C ALA A 14 9.09 6.43 0.69
N GLY A 15 8.25 6.84 -0.26
CA GLY A 15 6.81 6.58 -0.22
C GLY A 15 6.47 5.09 -0.24
N ARG A 16 7.12 4.30 -1.08
CA ARG A 16 6.93 2.84 -1.12
C ARG A 16 7.40 2.15 0.15
N LEU A 17 8.50 2.59 0.75
CA LEU A 17 8.97 2.07 2.04
C LEU A 17 7.98 2.39 3.16
N ALA A 18 7.48 3.64 3.22
CA ALA A 18 6.47 4.04 4.19
C ALA A 18 5.19 3.21 4.04
N LEU A 19 4.72 3.02 2.80
CA LEU A 19 3.57 2.17 2.51
C LEU A 19 3.83 0.72 2.92
N GLY A 20 4.99 0.16 2.54
CA GLY A 20 5.36 -1.22 2.86
C GLY A 20 5.39 -1.50 4.36
N VAL A 21 6.05 -0.65 5.14
CA VAL A 21 6.11 -0.77 6.60
C VAL A 21 4.72 -0.68 7.23
N THR A 22 3.89 0.26 6.75
CA THR A 22 2.52 0.43 7.26
C THR A 22 1.66 -0.79 6.97
N LEU A 23 1.72 -1.33 5.75
CA LEU A 23 0.98 -2.53 5.36
C LEU A 23 1.44 -3.78 6.14
N LEU A 24 2.74 -3.91 6.38
CA LEU A 24 3.28 -5.01 7.19
C LEU A 24 2.79 -4.92 8.64
N ALA A 25 2.89 -3.74 9.26
CA ALA A 25 2.41 -3.53 10.63
C ALA A 25 0.91 -3.79 10.75
N PHE A 26 0.11 -3.21 9.84
CA PHE A 26 -1.33 -3.39 9.77
C PHE A 26 -1.71 -4.85 9.56
N GLY A 27 -1.06 -5.52 8.61
CA GLY A 27 -1.34 -6.91 8.28
C GLY A 27 -0.99 -7.85 9.44
N VAL A 28 0.20 -7.75 10.02
CA VAL A 28 0.62 -8.57 11.17
C VAL A 28 -0.35 -8.41 12.33
N GLY A 29 -0.79 -7.17 12.63
CA GLY A 29 -1.75 -6.91 13.68
C GLY A 29 -3.12 -7.60 13.50
N HIS A 30 -3.51 -7.93 12.25
CA HIS A 30 -4.75 -8.65 11.95
C HIS A 30 -4.57 -10.17 11.84
N THR A 31 -3.36 -10.67 11.59
CA THR A 31 -3.13 -12.12 11.39
C THR A 31 -3.19 -12.91 12.68
N GLY A 32 -2.84 -12.29 13.80
CA GLY A 32 -2.64 -12.97 15.09
C GLY A 32 -1.48 -13.97 15.08
N VAL A 33 -0.50 -13.80 14.19
CA VAL A 33 0.68 -14.68 14.07
C VAL A 33 1.74 -14.37 15.12
N VAL A 34 1.72 -13.15 15.65
CA VAL A 34 2.61 -12.72 16.73
C VAL A 34 1.78 -12.53 17.99
N ASP A 35 2.09 -13.31 19.03
CA ASP A 35 1.38 -13.21 20.30
C ASP A 35 1.53 -11.82 20.91
N GLY A 36 0.43 -11.25 21.38
CA GLY A 36 0.38 -9.93 21.98
C GLY A 36 0.41 -8.76 20.98
N VAL A 37 0.51 -9.00 19.68
CA VAL A 37 0.42 -7.97 18.63
C VAL A 37 -0.97 -7.96 18.01
N THR A 38 -1.61 -6.80 18.06
CA THR A 38 -2.97 -6.56 17.59
C THR A 38 -3.04 -5.44 16.56
N ALA A 39 -4.17 -5.29 15.89
CA ALA A 39 -4.40 -4.17 14.98
C ALA A 39 -4.26 -2.80 15.68
N ALA A 40 -4.56 -2.72 16.98
CA ALA A 40 -4.39 -1.49 17.77
C ALA A 40 -2.92 -1.06 17.89
N ASP A 41 -1.99 -2.01 17.94
CA ASP A 41 -0.56 -1.71 18.04
C ASP A 41 -0.01 -1.10 16.74
N ALA A 42 -0.64 -1.40 15.61
CA ALA A 42 -0.28 -0.82 14.31
C ALA A 42 -0.76 0.64 14.12
N VAL A 43 -1.64 1.13 15.00
CA VAL A 43 -2.27 2.47 14.84
C VAL A 43 -1.22 3.59 14.77
N THR A 44 -0.23 3.56 15.65
CA THR A 44 0.83 4.59 15.67
C THR A 44 1.63 4.60 14.38
N VAL A 45 2.02 3.42 13.86
CA VAL A 45 2.72 3.30 12.57
C VAL A 45 1.83 3.79 11.43
N ALA A 46 0.57 3.39 11.42
CA ALA A 46 -0.39 3.83 10.40
C ALA A 46 -0.61 5.33 10.43
N GLN A 47 -0.66 5.96 11.60
CA GLN A 47 -0.86 7.40 11.72
C GLN A 47 0.32 8.22 11.23
N TYR A 48 1.53 7.90 11.68
CA TYR A 48 2.70 8.73 11.40
C TYR A 48 3.43 8.30 10.13
N VAL A 49 3.65 7.02 9.92
CA VAL A 49 4.38 6.52 8.74
C VAL A 49 3.43 6.40 7.55
N GLY A 50 2.32 5.68 7.71
CA GLY A 50 1.31 5.53 6.68
C GLY A 50 0.55 6.81 6.38
N GLY A 51 0.14 7.54 7.41
CA GLY A 51 -0.62 8.77 7.28
C GLY A 51 0.26 9.94 6.88
N VAL A 52 1.04 10.46 7.85
CA VAL A 52 1.76 11.74 7.66
C VAL A 52 2.90 11.60 6.66
N ALA A 53 3.84 10.66 6.87
CA ALA A 53 5.02 10.57 6.01
C ALA A 53 4.66 10.18 4.57
N LEU A 54 3.73 9.24 4.39
CA LEU A 54 3.27 8.84 3.05
C LEU A 54 2.53 9.98 2.35
N PHE A 55 1.68 10.73 3.06
CA PHE A 55 0.99 11.90 2.51
C PHE A 55 1.98 12.96 2.04
N VAL A 56 2.99 13.28 2.85
CA VAL A 56 4.04 14.22 2.48
C VAL A 56 4.84 13.71 1.26
N ALA A 57 5.20 12.43 1.23
CA ALA A 57 5.86 11.82 0.07
C ALA A 57 4.98 11.94 -1.18
N GLY A 58 3.66 11.81 -1.06
CA GLY A 58 2.71 12.02 -2.15
C GLY A 58 2.74 13.45 -2.69
N LEU A 59 2.71 14.44 -1.82
CA LEU A 59 2.80 15.86 -2.23
C LEU A 59 4.12 16.17 -2.91
N LEU A 60 5.23 15.63 -2.42
CA LEU A 60 6.55 15.79 -3.04
C LEU A 60 6.61 15.13 -4.42
N ALA A 61 6.04 13.92 -4.57
CA ALA A 61 5.95 13.22 -5.84
C ALA A 61 5.11 14.01 -6.87
N LEU A 62 3.99 14.63 -6.45
CA LEU A 62 3.21 15.54 -7.31
C LEU A 62 4.05 16.76 -7.75
N ARG A 63 4.83 17.32 -6.84
CA ARG A 63 5.76 18.41 -7.18
C ARG A 63 6.81 17.98 -8.20
N ASP A 64 7.32 16.75 -8.10
CA ASP A 64 8.27 16.14 -9.03
C ASP A 64 7.61 15.67 -10.35
N ARG A 65 6.31 15.97 -10.53
CA ARG A 65 5.49 15.59 -11.70
C ARG A 65 5.27 14.07 -11.86
N ASP A 66 5.55 13.28 -10.83
CA ASP A 66 5.14 11.89 -10.77
C ASP A 66 3.69 11.81 -10.27
N THR A 67 2.75 12.03 -11.18
CA THR A 67 1.33 12.10 -10.85
C THR A 67 0.78 10.75 -10.36
N ALA A 68 1.29 9.63 -10.86
CA ALA A 68 0.84 8.31 -10.47
C ALA A 68 1.18 8.00 -9.01
N SER A 69 2.47 8.06 -8.64
CA SER A 69 2.91 7.85 -7.25
C SER A 69 2.36 8.94 -6.33
N GLY A 70 2.34 10.19 -6.79
CA GLY A 70 1.85 11.32 -6.01
C GLY A 70 0.38 11.16 -5.62
N THR A 71 -0.49 10.81 -6.56
CA THR A 71 -1.91 10.57 -6.29
C THR A 71 -2.08 9.37 -5.35
N ALA A 72 -1.41 8.25 -5.64
CA ALA A 72 -1.53 7.05 -4.82
C ALA A 72 -1.09 7.31 -3.37
N PHE A 73 0.07 7.90 -3.15
CA PHE A 73 0.60 8.14 -1.81
C PHE A 73 -0.22 9.18 -1.03
N THR A 74 -0.71 10.23 -1.70
CA THR A 74 -1.55 11.25 -1.05
C THR A 74 -2.87 10.65 -0.58
N VAL A 75 -3.55 9.88 -1.45
CA VAL A 75 -4.84 9.28 -1.11
C VAL A 75 -4.68 8.18 -0.06
N LEU A 76 -3.66 7.31 -0.18
CA LEU A 76 -3.38 6.28 0.82
C LEU A 76 -2.90 6.89 2.14
N GLY A 77 -2.16 7.99 2.10
CA GLY A 77 -1.79 8.74 3.31
C GLY A 77 -3.03 9.24 4.07
N ALA A 78 -3.97 9.84 3.35
CA ALA A 78 -5.24 10.27 3.95
C ALA A 78 -6.03 9.07 4.52
N LEU A 79 -6.04 7.91 3.82
CA LEU A 79 -6.65 6.66 4.31
C LEU A 79 -6.07 6.24 5.66
N TRP A 80 -4.75 6.07 5.71
CA TRP A 80 -4.09 5.59 6.93
C TRP A 80 -4.26 6.54 8.10
N PHE A 81 -4.18 7.84 7.85
CA PHE A 81 -4.43 8.84 8.90
C PHE A 81 -5.86 8.75 9.42
N THR A 82 -6.85 8.70 8.54
CA THR A 82 -8.27 8.60 8.91
C THR A 82 -8.56 7.29 9.64
N TRP A 83 -7.99 6.17 9.19
CA TRP A 83 -8.12 4.89 9.88
C TRP A 83 -7.56 4.95 11.29
N ALA A 84 -6.35 5.48 11.49
CA ALA A 84 -5.72 5.58 12.79
C ALA A 84 -6.53 6.44 13.77
N VAL A 85 -7.03 7.58 13.32
CA VAL A 85 -7.90 8.45 14.12
C VAL A 85 -9.24 7.75 14.46
N SER A 86 -9.79 7.00 13.51
CA SER A 86 -11.05 6.26 13.71
C SER A 86 -10.91 5.14 14.75
N VAL A 87 -9.81 4.40 14.74
CA VAL A 87 -9.56 3.31 15.72
C VAL A 87 -9.35 3.88 17.13
N GLY A 88 -8.77 5.08 17.26
CA GLY A 88 -8.66 5.79 18.54
C GLY A 88 -10.00 6.30 19.09
N GLY A 89 -11.05 6.38 18.23
CA GLY A 89 -12.42 6.70 18.60
C GLY A 89 -13.28 5.46 18.78
N GLN A 90 -14.46 5.61 19.41
CA GLN A 90 -15.43 4.52 19.51
C GLN A 90 -16.27 4.42 18.23
N VAL A 91 -15.71 3.80 17.20
CA VAL A 91 -16.40 3.57 15.92
C VAL A 91 -17.08 2.22 15.93
N SER A 92 -18.34 2.15 15.51
CA SER A 92 -19.05 0.87 15.40
C SER A 92 -18.43 -0.04 14.33
N ALA A 93 -18.57 -1.36 14.48
CA ALA A 93 -18.07 -2.34 13.51
C ALA A 93 -18.61 -2.08 12.09
N ASN A 94 -19.89 -1.70 11.96
CA ASN A 94 -20.49 -1.37 10.68
C ASN A 94 -19.89 -0.12 10.04
N ALA A 95 -19.59 0.91 10.82
CA ALA A 95 -18.94 2.11 10.31
C ALA A 95 -17.49 1.81 9.89
N ALA A 96 -16.76 1.00 10.66
CA ALA A 96 -15.43 0.53 10.28
C ALA A 96 -15.48 -0.31 8.99
N GLY A 97 -16.46 -1.23 8.87
CA GLY A 97 -16.67 -2.04 7.66
C GLY A 97 -16.96 -1.20 6.43
N LEU A 98 -17.83 -0.19 6.56
CA LEU A 98 -18.14 0.75 5.48
C LEU A 98 -16.89 1.56 5.05
N PHE A 99 -16.13 2.06 6.03
CA PHE A 99 -14.88 2.77 5.77
C PHE A 99 -13.89 1.90 4.96
N LEU A 100 -13.67 0.65 5.39
CA LEU A 100 -12.79 -0.28 4.70
C LEU A 100 -13.28 -0.58 3.29
N LEU A 101 -14.59 -0.72 3.07
CA LEU A 101 -15.19 -0.93 1.75
C LEU A 101 -14.95 0.26 0.82
N LEU A 102 -15.15 1.48 1.29
CA LEU A 102 -14.91 2.69 0.49
C LEU A 102 -13.44 2.81 0.10
N PHE A 103 -12.52 2.49 1.00
CA PHE A 103 -11.10 2.50 0.68
C PHE A 103 -10.66 1.30 -0.17
N ALA A 104 -11.37 0.18 -0.14
CA ALA A 104 -11.18 -0.89 -1.11
C ALA A 104 -11.48 -0.42 -2.54
N LEU A 105 -12.52 0.41 -2.74
CA LEU A 105 -12.80 1.02 -4.04
C LEU A 105 -11.69 1.98 -4.49
N VAL A 106 -11.10 2.73 -3.55
CA VAL A 106 -9.94 3.57 -3.85
C VAL A 106 -8.74 2.71 -4.28
N ALA A 107 -8.41 1.65 -3.53
CA ALA A 107 -7.33 0.74 -3.87
C ALA A 107 -7.56 0.05 -5.22
N LEU A 108 -8.82 -0.31 -5.53
CA LEU A 108 -9.22 -0.84 -6.84
C LEU A 108 -8.94 0.17 -7.96
N SER A 109 -9.33 1.42 -7.76
CA SER A 109 -9.07 2.49 -8.73
C SER A 109 -7.57 2.69 -8.98
N LEU A 110 -6.75 2.66 -7.92
CA LEU A 110 -5.29 2.76 -8.04
C LEU A 110 -4.69 1.56 -8.78
N THR A 111 -5.26 0.35 -8.62
CA THR A 111 -4.82 -0.84 -9.36
C THR A 111 -4.98 -0.65 -10.87
N PHE A 112 -6.03 0.02 -11.31
CA PHE A 112 -6.30 0.27 -12.73
C PHE A 112 -5.75 1.60 -13.25
N ALA A 113 -5.30 2.49 -12.38
CA ALA A 113 -4.78 3.81 -12.78
C ALA A 113 -3.48 3.74 -13.61
N GLY A 114 -2.87 2.57 -13.73
CA GLY A 114 -1.61 2.39 -14.43
C GLY A 114 -0.41 2.55 -13.51
N GLY A 115 0.77 2.59 -14.10
CA GLY A 115 2.03 2.63 -13.37
C GLY A 115 2.83 1.34 -13.53
N ASP A 116 3.73 1.08 -12.59
CA ASP A 116 4.54 -0.14 -12.62
C ASP A 116 3.76 -1.37 -12.11
N PRO A 117 4.08 -2.58 -12.61
CA PRO A 117 3.36 -3.80 -12.24
C PRO A 117 3.41 -4.13 -10.75
N LEU A 118 4.52 -3.80 -10.06
CA LEU A 118 4.66 -4.03 -8.63
C LEU A 118 3.77 -3.11 -7.81
N GLY A 119 3.63 -1.84 -8.22
CA GLY A 119 2.68 -0.91 -7.62
C GLY A 119 1.24 -1.38 -7.80
N GLN A 120 0.86 -1.78 -9.03
CA GLN A 120 -0.47 -2.34 -9.30
C GLN A 120 -0.74 -3.60 -8.46
N GLY A 121 0.25 -4.49 -8.33
CA GLY A 121 0.16 -5.67 -7.47
C GLY A 121 -0.05 -5.30 -6.00
N THR A 122 0.67 -4.30 -5.50
CA THR A 122 0.51 -3.79 -4.13
C THR A 122 -0.91 -3.29 -3.89
N TYR A 123 -1.45 -2.45 -4.79
CA TYR A 123 -2.79 -1.89 -4.65
C TYR A 123 -3.88 -2.95 -4.81
N GLY A 124 -3.69 -3.92 -5.72
CA GLY A 124 -4.61 -5.04 -5.88
C GLY A 124 -4.69 -5.92 -4.64
N LEU A 125 -3.55 -6.29 -4.06
CA LEU A 125 -3.50 -7.05 -2.81
C LEU A 125 -4.11 -6.25 -1.64
N LEU A 126 -3.86 -4.94 -1.58
CA LEU A 126 -4.49 -4.07 -0.59
C LEU A 126 -6.01 -4.02 -0.77
N CYS A 127 -6.49 -3.93 -2.01
CA CYS A 127 -7.93 -3.97 -2.30
C CYS A 127 -8.57 -5.26 -1.75
N VAL A 128 -7.98 -6.42 -2.04
CA VAL A 128 -8.46 -7.71 -1.52
C VAL A 128 -8.43 -7.74 0.01
N SER A 129 -7.35 -7.25 0.62
CA SER A 129 -7.23 -7.13 2.08
C SER A 129 -8.39 -6.33 2.67
N LEU A 130 -8.62 -5.11 2.18
CA LEU A 130 -9.65 -4.20 2.67
C LEU A 130 -11.06 -4.77 2.48
N LEU A 131 -11.33 -5.46 1.35
CA LEU A 131 -12.60 -6.16 1.12
C LEU A 131 -12.83 -7.27 2.15
N LEU A 132 -11.83 -8.11 2.40
CA LEU A 132 -11.93 -9.19 3.38
C LEU A 132 -12.14 -8.65 4.80
N LEU A 133 -11.42 -7.59 5.18
CA LEU A 133 -11.57 -6.94 6.46
C LEU A 133 -12.91 -6.24 6.60
N SER A 134 -13.44 -5.63 5.53
CA SER A 134 -14.79 -5.05 5.51
C SER A 134 -15.85 -6.12 5.76
N ILE A 135 -15.78 -7.23 5.04
CA ILE A 135 -16.72 -8.36 5.23
C ILE A 135 -16.57 -8.94 6.64
N ALA A 136 -15.33 -9.06 7.14
CA ALA A 136 -15.07 -9.52 8.51
C ALA A 136 -15.73 -8.61 9.55
N ALA A 137 -15.70 -7.29 9.36
CA ALA A 137 -16.32 -6.33 10.25
C ALA A 137 -17.87 -6.40 10.22
N PHE A 138 -18.47 -6.61 9.05
CA PHE A 138 -19.93 -6.74 8.93
C PHE A 138 -20.47 -8.09 9.44
N ALA A 139 -19.71 -9.17 9.22
CA ALA A 139 -20.12 -10.53 9.52
C ALA A 139 -19.58 -11.06 10.86
N ASP A 140 -18.81 -10.24 11.58
CA ASP A 140 -18.14 -10.61 12.85
C ASP A 140 -17.35 -11.93 12.74
N THR A 141 -16.58 -12.10 11.65
CA THR A 141 -15.84 -13.33 11.36
C THR A 141 -14.35 -13.14 11.46
N GLY A 142 -13.74 -13.66 12.54
CA GLY A 142 -12.29 -13.54 12.75
C GLY A 142 -11.43 -14.24 11.69
N ALA A 143 -11.95 -15.29 11.04
CA ALA A 143 -11.22 -16.00 9.99
C ALA A 143 -10.98 -15.11 8.75
N LEU A 144 -11.99 -14.36 8.32
CA LEU A 144 -11.85 -13.40 7.22
C LEU A 144 -10.94 -12.22 7.60
N GLY A 145 -10.99 -11.79 8.86
CA GLY A 145 -10.07 -10.79 9.39
C GLY A 145 -8.60 -11.22 9.26
N LYS A 146 -8.29 -12.46 9.67
CA LYS A 146 -6.95 -13.03 9.52
C LYS A 146 -6.53 -13.17 8.06
N ALA A 147 -7.43 -13.63 7.18
CA ALA A 147 -7.15 -13.71 5.75
C ALA A 147 -6.84 -12.33 5.16
N GLY A 148 -7.65 -11.30 5.48
CA GLY A 148 -7.40 -9.92 5.09
C GLY A 148 -6.03 -9.42 5.58
N GLY A 149 -5.65 -9.75 6.82
CA GLY A 149 -4.32 -9.45 7.36
C GLY A 149 -3.19 -10.05 6.53
N TRP A 150 -3.30 -11.30 6.11
CA TRP A 150 -2.29 -11.95 5.26
C TRP A 150 -2.17 -11.29 3.88
N PHE A 151 -3.27 -10.85 3.27
CA PHE A 151 -3.23 -10.08 2.03
C PHE A 151 -2.55 -8.72 2.23
N ALA A 152 -2.75 -8.05 3.37
CA ALA A 152 -2.04 -6.82 3.71
C ALA A 152 -0.53 -7.07 3.87
N VAL A 153 -0.13 -8.16 4.54
CA VAL A 153 1.29 -8.56 4.65
C VAL A 153 1.89 -8.79 3.26
N ALA A 154 1.20 -9.52 2.39
CA ALA A 154 1.66 -9.75 1.02
C ALA A 154 1.82 -8.44 0.25
N ALA A 155 0.86 -7.51 0.35
CA ALA A 155 0.95 -6.17 -0.24
C ALA A 155 2.16 -5.40 0.29
N GLY A 156 2.41 -5.46 1.61
CA GLY A 156 3.54 -4.83 2.26
C GLY A 156 4.90 -5.36 1.78
N VAL A 157 5.02 -6.69 1.62
CA VAL A 157 6.22 -7.34 1.05
C VAL A 157 6.46 -6.89 -0.38
N VAL A 158 5.41 -6.83 -1.22
CA VAL A 158 5.53 -6.36 -2.62
C VAL A 158 5.94 -4.89 -2.66
N ALA A 159 5.36 -4.03 -1.82
CA ALA A 159 5.73 -2.62 -1.73
C ALA A 159 7.19 -2.43 -1.28
N TRP A 160 7.61 -3.19 -0.27
CA TRP A 160 8.99 -3.19 0.21
C TRP A 160 9.96 -3.66 -0.88
N TYR A 161 9.64 -4.76 -1.56
CA TYR A 161 10.43 -5.25 -2.67
C TYR A 161 10.55 -4.21 -3.79
N ALA A 162 9.43 -3.58 -4.18
CA ALA A 162 9.42 -2.55 -5.20
C ALA A 162 10.28 -1.32 -4.84
N ALA A 163 10.35 -0.99 -3.54
CA ALA A 163 11.18 0.11 -3.06
C ALA A 163 12.67 -0.24 -3.08
N THR A 164 13.03 -1.48 -2.72
CA THR A 164 14.43 -1.91 -2.59
C THR A 164 15.03 -2.42 -3.89
N ALA A 165 14.23 -2.93 -4.80
CA ALA A 165 14.70 -3.50 -6.06
C ALA A 165 15.41 -2.47 -6.95
N VAL A 166 14.99 -1.21 -6.94
CA VAL A 166 15.59 -0.15 -7.74
C VAL A 166 17.01 0.17 -7.28
N PRO A 167 17.27 0.58 -6.02
CA PRO A 167 18.63 0.88 -5.57
C PRO A 167 19.53 -0.35 -5.50
N ALA A 168 18.95 -1.55 -5.30
CA ALA A 168 19.70 -2.80 -5.25
C ALA A 168 19.94 -3.44 -6.62
N HIS A 169 19.44 -2.83 -7.71
CA HIS A 169 19.53 -3.36 -9.07
C HIS A 169 18.96 -4.78 -9.21
N TRP A 170 17.91 -5.09 -8.44
CA TRP A 170 17.22 -6.38 -8.51
C TRP A 170 16.26 -6.43 -9.72
N PRO A 171 15.97 -7.63 -10.25
CA PRO A 171 15.08 -7.76 -11.40
C PRO A 171 13.67 -7.35 -11.06
N THR A 172 13.15 -6.30 -11.71
CA THR A 172 11.77 -5.79 -11.53
C THR A 172 10.77 -6.38 -12.53
N GLY A 173 11.16 -7.41 -13.28
CA GLY A 173 10.27 -8.05 -14.28
C GLY A 173 10.07 -7.30 -15.60
N VAL A 174 10.46 -6.02 -15.67
CA VAL A 174 10.21 -5.15 -16.84
C VAL A 174 11.30 -5.31 -17.91
N SER A 175 12.52 -5.74 -17.55
CA SER A 175 13.67 -5.77 -18.44
C SER A 175 13.69 -6.92 -19.45
N ARG A 176 12.84 -7.94 -19.33
CA ARG A 176 12.87 -9.11 -20.26
C ARG A 176 12.16 -8.89 -21.60
N ARG A 177 11.28 -7.90 -21.74
CA ARG A 177 10.57 -7.65 -23.01
C ARG A 177 11.28 -6.73 -23.98
N ALA A 178 12.23 -5.94 -23.52
CA ALA A 178 12.99 -5.02 -24.39
C ALA A 178 14.17 -5.73 -25.13
N ALA A 179 14.72 -6.80 -24.56
CA ALA A 179 15.85 -7.52 -25.15
C ALA A 179 15.48 -8.48 -26.29
N GLY A 180 14.19 -8.76 -26.51
CA GLY A 180 13.71 -9.74 -27.50
C GLY A 180 13.29 -9.18 -28.87
N ARG A 181 13.46 -7.86 -29.11
CA ARG A 181 13.00 -7.22 -30.37
C ARG A 181 14.09 -6.57 -31.21
N GLY A 182 15.32 -6.95 -31.02
CA GLY A 182 16.41 -6.49 -31.86
C GLY A 182 17.18 -7.66 -32.41
N VAL A 183 16.75 -8.24 -33.49
CA VAL A 183 17.55 -8.80 -34.61
C VAL A 183 16.61 -9.60 -35.53
N THR A 184 16.09 -8.97 -36.57
CA THR A 184 15.96 -9.60 -37.88
C THR A 184 16.22 -8.53 -38.92
N VAL A 185 17.39 -8.62 -39.48
CA VAL A 185 17.77 -8.02 -40.76
C VAL A 185 17.17 -8.86 -41.86
#